data_9c6e292db79385de698b816010065887
#
_entry.id   9c6e292db79385de698b816010065887
#
_cell.length_a   1.000
_cell.length_b   1.000
_cell.length_c   1.000
_cell.angle_alpha   90.00
_cell.angle_beta   90.00
_cell.angle_gamma   90.00
#
_symmetry.space_group_name_H-M   'P 1'
#
loop_
_entity.id
_entity.type
_entity.pdbx_description
1 polymer ?
#
loop_
_entity_poly.entity_id
_entity_poly.type
_entity_poly.pdbx_seq_one_letter_code
_entity_poly.pdbx_strand_id
1 'polypeptide(L)'
;MKKEKMNGIIQRELSDILQTEVRDPAIGFCTITGVDIISDLSIAKIYVSFLNKNTKKSMEALERSKGFIRSLLAKRLTIRKCPELHFILDTSLEYGNKIETIIEELKEK
;
A
#
# COMPACT_ATOMS: atom_id res chain seq x y z
N MET A 1 -4.63 21.83 -3.10
CA MET A 1 -4.53 20.63 -3.96
C MET A 1 -5.70 19.70 -3.68
N LYS A 2 -6.31 19.16 -4.69
CA LYS A 2 -7.44 18.26 -4.49
C LYS A 2 -6.97 16.92 -3.89
N LYS A 3 -7.81 16.33 -3.06
CA LYS A 3 -7.53 15.07 -2.38
C LYS A 3 -7.14 13.96 -3.36
N GLU A 4 -7.87 13.82 -4.45
CA GLU A 4 -7.63 12.79 -5.45
C GLU A 4 -6.25 12.91 -6.09
N LYS A 5 -5.83 14.13 -6.37
CA LYS A 5 -4.52 14.39 -6.96
C LYS A 5 -3.42 14.02 -5.96
N MET A 6 -3.60 14.36 -4.70
CA MET A 6 -2.65 14.02 -3.65
C MET A 6 -2.58 12.51 -3.44
N ASN A 7 -3.73 11.82 -3.48
CA ASN A 7 -3.75 10.36 -3.40
C ASN A 7 -2.88 9.72 -4.49
N GLY A 8 -3.01 10.20 -5.72
CA GLY A 8 -2.22 9.68 -6.83
C GLY A 8 -0.73 9.95 -6.69
N ILE A 9 -0.38 11.13 -6.22
CA ILE A 9 1.02 11.49 -6.00
C ILE A 9 1.63 10.62 -4.91
N ILE A 10 0.94 10.45 -3.79
CA ILE A 10 1.43 9.63 -2.68
C ILE A 10 1.57 8.18 -3.12
N GLN A 11 0.60 7.65 -3.84
CA GLN A 11 0.66 6.27 -4.33
C GLN A 11 1.90 6.04 -5.21
N ARG A 12 2.15 6.94 -6.13
CA ARG A 12 3.29 6.84 -7.03
C ARG A 12 4.62 6.92 -6.27
N GLU A 13 4.74 7.89 -5.38
CA GLU A 13 5.97 8.07 -4.63
C GLU A 13 6.23 6.93 -3.66
N LEU A 14 5.19 6.43 -2.98
CA LEU A 14 5.34 5.29 -2.08
C LEU A 14 5.70 4.03 -2.83
N SER A 15 5.11 3.81 -4.00
CA SER A 15 5.44 2.64 -4.83
C SER A 15 6.92 2.66 -5.20
N ASP A 16 7.43 3.82 -5.58
CA ASP A 16 8.84 3.97 -5.91
C ASP A 16 9.73 3.73 -4.68
N ILE A 17 9.36 4.29 -3.54
CA ILE A 17 10.11 4.10 -2.29
C ILE A 17 10.20 2.63 -1.93
N LEU A 18 9.07 1.91 -2.01
CA LEU A 18 9.04 0.49 -1.69
C LEU A 18 9.91 -0.34 -2.63
N GLN A 19 9.99 0.04 -3.90
CA GLN A 19 10.78 -0.70 -4.87
C GLN A 19 12.26 -0.37 -4.81
N THR A 20 12.62 0.87 -4.52
CA THR A 20 14.01 1.34 -4.65
C THR A 20 14.73 1.53 -3.32
N GLU A 21 14.01 1.87 -2.25
CA GLU A 21 14.63 2.28 -0.99
C GLU A 21 14.45 1.27 0.13
N VAL A 22 13.39 0.49 0.09
CA VAL A 22 13.09 -0.47 1.16
C VAL A 22 13.59 -1.84 0.72
N ARG A 23 14.56 -2.38 1.47
CA ARG A 23 15.21 -3.65 1.13
C ARG A 23 15.06 -4.68 2.23
N ASP A 24 13.87 -4.85 2.74
CA ASP A 24 13.59 -5.86 3.74
C ASP A 24 13.03 -7.10 3.03
N PRO A 25 13.77 -8.23 3.03
CA PRO A 25 13.30 -9.46 2.37
C PRO A 25 11.97 -9.96 2.91
N ALA A 26 11.64 -9.64 4.17
CA ALA A 26 10.37 -10.07 4.77
C ALA A 26 9.18 -9.35 4.14
N ILE A 27 9.39 -8.14 3.61
CA ILE A 27 8.33 -7.44 2.88
C ILE A 27 8.10 -8.10 1.52
N GLY A 28 9.18 -8.52 0.87
CA GLY A 28 9.11 -9.15 -0.43
C GLY A 28 8.53 -8.22 -1.48
N PHE A 29 7.71 -8.76 -2.35
CA PHE A 29 7.07 -7.98 -3.41
C PHE A 29 5.77 -7.37 -2.89
N CYS A 30 5.77 -6.05 -2.71
CA CYS A 30 4.63 -5.30 -2.18
C CYS A 30 4.13 -4.31 -3.22
N THR A 31 2.83 -4.34 -3.47
CA THR A 31 2.18 -3.43 -4.40
C THR A 31 1.21 -2.55 -3.63
N ILE A 32 1.22 -1.24 -3.90
CA ILE A 32 0.24 -0.33 -3.34
C ILE A 32 -0.96 -0.31 -4.28
N THR A 33 -2.10 -0.77 -3.78
CA THR A 33 -3.32 -0.87 -4.58
C THR A 33 -4.19 0.37 -4.48
N GLY A 34 -3.97 1.20 -3.47
CA GLY A 34 -4.72 2.45 -3.34
C GLY A 34 -4.24 3.28 -2.17
N VAL A 35 -4.58 4.55 -2.21
CA VAL A 35 -4.30 5.51 -1.14
C VAL A 35 -5.56 6.33 -0.91
N ASP A 36 -5.95 6.48 0.34
CA ASP A 36 -7.07 7.33 0.72
C ASP A 36 -6.65 8.24 1.87
N ILE A 37 -6.56 9.54 1.57
CA ILE A 37 -6.20 10.54 2.57
C ILE A 37 -7.46 11.02 3.26
N ILE A 38 -7.43 11.05 4.58
CA ILE A 38 -8.57 11.49 5.40
C ILE A 38 -8.12 12.57 6.38
N SER A 39 -9.12 13.24 6.97
CA SER A 39 -8.92 14.21 8.07
C SER A 39 -7.91 15.30 7.75
N ASP A 40 -8.20 16.13 6.76
CA ASP A 40 -7.37 17.30 6.40
C ASP A 40 -5.92 16.94 6.12
N LEU A 41 -5.70 15.81 5.44
CA LEU A 41 -4.36 15.31 5.09
C LEU A 41 -3.56 14.82 6.30
N SER A 42 -4.21 14.57 7.43
CA SER A 42 -3.50 14.10 8.64
C SER A 42 -3.23 12.60 8.63
N ILE A 43 -4.06 11.83 7.95
CA ILE A 43 -3.94 10.38 7.88
C ILE A 43 -4.05 9.92 6.42
N ALA A 44 -3.16 9.03 6.02
CA ALA A 44 -3.20 8.39 4.71
C ALA A 44 -3.38 6.88 4.90
N LYS A 45 -4.49 6.35 4.44
CA LYS A 45 -4.71 4.91 4.41
C LYS A 45 -4.04 4.35 3.16
N ILE A 46 -3.10 3.46 3.36
CA ILE A 46 -2.31 2.88 2.27
C ILE A 46 -2.70 1.41 2.13
N TYR A 47 -3.40 1.08 1.05
CA TYR A 47 -3.81 -0.28 0.79
C TYR A 47 -2.69 -1.01 0.06
N VAL A 48 -2.28 -2.14 0.60
CA VAL A 48 -1.13 -2.89 0.06
C VAL A 48 -1.51 -4.34 -0.19
N SER A 49 -0.83 -4.94 -1.17
CA SER A 49 -0.97 -6.34 -1.50
C SER A 49 0.41 -6.96 -1.62
N PHE A 50 0.55 -8.22 -1.22
CA PHE A 50 1.82 -8.93 -1.28
C PHE A 50 1.67 -10.20 -2.10
N LEU A 51 2.73 -10.56 -2.82
CA LEU A 51 2.79 -11.84 -3.52
C LEU A 51 3.26 -12.97 -2.60
N ASN A 52 3.81 -12.63 -1.44
CA ASN A 52 4.31 -13.61 -0.49
C ASN A 52 3.18 -14.40 0.15
N LYS A 53 3.46 -15.68 0.44
CA LYS A 53 2.49 -16.55 1.10
C LYS A 53 2.20 -16.12 2.53
N ASN A 54 3.21 -15.58 3.22
CA ASN A 54 3.06 -15.14 4.61
C ASN A 54 2.84 -13.63 4.67
N THR A 55 1.60 -13.20 4.40
CA THR A 55 1.24 -11.79 4.40
C THR A 55 1.36 -11.13 5.76
N LYS A 56 1.13 -11.90 6.83
CA LYS A 56 1.27 -11.38 8.21
C LYS A 56 2.70 -10.91 8.47
N LYS A 57 3.67 -11.73 8.10
CA LYS A 57 5.08 -11.41 8.26
C LYS A 57 5.48 -10.19 7.43
N SER A 58 4.95 -10.13 6.20
CA SER A 58 5.18 -8.99 5.31
C SER A 58 4.60 -7.70 5.88
N MET A 59 3.39 -7.76 6.43
CA MET A 59 2.77 -6.59 7.07
C MET A 59 3.57 -6.13 8.28
N GLU A 60 4.04 -7.06 9.11
CA GLU A 60 4.85 -6.71 10.27
C GLU A 60 6.15 -6.01 9.86
N ALA A 61 6.80 -6.52 8.82
CA ALA A 61 8.01 -5.92 8.28
C ALA A 61 7.75 -4.52 7.74
N LEU A 62 6.63 -4.35 7.04
CA LEU A 62 6.23 -3.06 6.50
C LEU A 62 5.98 -2.05 7.63
N GLU A 63 5.31 -2.49 8.71
CA GLU A 63 5.07 -1.65 9.87
C GLU A 63 6.37 -1.23 10.56
N ARG A 64 7.35 -2.13 10.64
CA ARG A 64 8.67 -1.78 11.18
C ARG A 64 9.39 -0.72 10.36
N SER A 65 9.14 -0.71 9.05
CA SER A 65 9.78 0.25 8.13
C SER A 65 8.98 1.55 7.98
N LYS A 66 7.83 1.66 8.63
CA LYS A 66 6.92 2.80 8.46
C LYS A 66 7.58 4.16 8.68
N GLY A 67 8.35 4.30 9.76
CA GLY A 67 9.02 5.56 10.07
C GLY A 67 10.00 5.98 8.99
N PHE A 68 10.78 5.02 8.51
CA PHE A 68 11.73 5.26 7.42
C PHE A 68 11.01 5.66 6.13
N ILE A 69 9.95 4.92 5.78
CA ILE A 69 9.16 5.19 4.58
C ILE A 69 8.53 6.59 4.65
N ARG A 70 7.95 6.92 5.80
CA ARG A 70 7.32 8.23 6.00
C ARG A 70 8.35 9.35 5.88
N SER A 71 9.53 9.16 6.41
CA SER A 71 10.63 10.14 6.33
C SER A 71 11.01 10.41 4.87
N LEU A 72 11.14 9.36 4.07
CA LEU A 72 11.46 9.52 2.66
C LEU A 72 10.32 10.18 1.89
N LEU A 73 9.09 9.81 2.20
CA LEU A 73 7.92 10.42 1.56
C LEU A 73 7.84 11.91 1.87
N ALA A 74 8.08 12.29 3.11
CA ALA A 74 8.06 13.70 3.51
C ALA A 74 9.07 14.53 2.72
N LYS A 75 10.25 13.97 2.47
CA LYS A 75 11.27 14.65 1.67
C LYS A 75 10.84 14.82 0.21
N ARG A 76 10.20 13.79 -0.35
CA ARG A 76 9.76 13.83 -1.75
C ARG A 76 8.57 14.75 -1.99
N LEU A 77 7.66 14.85 -1.03
CA LEU A 77 6.45 15.64 -1.19
C LEU A 77 6.64 17.13 -0.97
N THR A 78 7.72 17.55 -0.33
CA THR A 78 7.99 18.96 0.00
C THR A 78 6.82 19.65 0.68
N ILE A 79 6.08 18.93 1.50
CA ILE A 79 4.95 19.46 2.26
C ILE A 79 5.35 19.65 3.72
N ARG A 80 4.64 20.57 4.40
CA ARG A 80 4.94 20.89 5.80
C ARG A 80 4.80 19.71 6.73
N LYS A 81 3.77 18.93 6.51
CA LYS A 81 3.46 17.82 7.39
C LYS A 81 3.07 16.63 6.54
N CYS A 82 3.85 15.56 6.64
CA CYS A 82 3.52 14.32 5.98
C CYS A 82 2.40 13.61 6.74
N PRO A 83 1.37 13.11 6.06
CA PRO A 83 0.31 12.36 6.73
C PRO A 83 0.87 11.16 7.46
N GLU A 84 0.21 10.77 8.54
CA GLU A 84 0.49 9.53 9.21
C GLU A 84 0.07 8.36 8.32
N LEU A 85 0.97 7.40 8.13
CA LEU A 85 0.71 6.28 7.23
C LEU A 85 0.04 5.14 7.99
N HIS A 86 -1.08 4.66 7.46
CA HIS A 86 -1.78 3.49 7.99
C HIS A 86 -1.83 2.44 6.90
N PHE A 87 -1.02 1.41 7.02
CA PHE A 87 -0.99 0.32 6.04
C PHE A 87 -2.13 -0.65 6.31
N ILE A 88 -2.89 -0.94 5.28
CA ILE A 88 -4.05 -1.83 5.35
C ILE A 88 -3.88 -2.89 4.27
N LEU A 89 -3.98 -4.15 4.67
CA LEU A 89 -3.88 -5.23 3.70
C LEU A 89 -5.13 -5.23 2.82
N ASP A 90 -4.90 -5.08 1.52
CA ASP A 90 -5.98 -5.10 0.54
C ASP A 90 -6.20 -6.54 0.09
N THR A 91 -7.30 -7.12 0.53
CA THR A 91 -7.67 -8.49 0.20
C THR A 91 -8.56 -8.59 -1.04
N SER A 92 -8.88 -7.44 -1.65
CA SER A 92 -9.79 -7.43 -2.79
C SER A 92 -9.28 -8.25 -3.97
N LEU A 93 -7.96 -8.25 -4.22
CA LEU A 93 -7.38 -9.06 -5.28
C LEU A 93 -7.52 -10.56 -5.02
N GLU A 94 -7.23 -10.98 -3.79
CA GLU A 94 -7.39 -12.38 -3.39
C GLU A 94 -8.85 -12.79 -3.45
N TYR A 95 -9.72 -11.94 -2.93
CA TYR A 95 -11.14 -12.17 -2.94
C TYR A 95 -11.68 -12.18 -4.36
N GLY A 96 -11.24 -11.24 -5.20
CA GLY A 96 -11.62 -11.19 -6.61
C GLY A 96 -11.20 -12.45 -7.35
N ASN A 97 -9.98 -12.92 -7.13
CA ASN A 97 -9.48 -14.14 -7.75
C ASN A 97 -10.30 -15.35 -7.31
N LYS A 98 -10.65 -15.44 -6.04
CA LYS A 98 -11.49 -16.51 -5.53
C LYS A 98 -12.88 -16.47 -6.15
N ILE A 99 -13.46 -15.30 -6.27
CA ILE A 99 -14.76 -15.12 -6.88
C ILE A 99 -14.72 -15.53 -8.36
N GLU A 100 -13.71 -15.09 -9.07
CA GLU A 100 -13.53 -15.45 -10.47
C GLU A 100 -13.40 -16.96 -10.65
N THR A 101 -12.60 -17.60 -9.81
CA THR A 101 -12.43 -19.04 -9.83
C THR A 101 -13.75 -19.76 -9.58
N ILE A 102 -14.51 -19.31 -8.58
CA ILE A 102 -15.81 -19.90 -8.26
C ILE A 102 -16.80 -19.71 -9.43
N ILE A 103 -16.80 -18.53 -10.03
CA ILE A 103 -17.67 -18.24 -11.16
C ILE A 103 -17.31 -19.13 -12.36
N GLU A 104 -16.02 -19.27 -12.63
CA GLU A 104 -15.56 -20.15 -13.72
C GLU A 104 -15.96 -21.61 -13.48
N GLU A 105 -15.78 -22.08 -12.25
CA GLU A 105 -16.20 -23.45 -11.90
C GLU A 105 -17.70 -23.63 -12.08
N LEU A 106 -18.49 -22.63 -11.69
CA LEU A 106 -19.93 -22.68 -11.86
C LEU A 106 -20.34 -22.63 -13.33
N LYS A 107 -19.59 -21.88 -14.15
CA LYS A 107 -19.88 -21.81 -15.59
C LYS A 107 -19.58 -23.11 -16.32
N GLU A 108 -18.56 -23.83 -15.86
CA GLU A 108 -18.19 -25.11 -16.46
C GLU A 108 -19.15 -26.21 -16.14
N LYS A 109 -20.02 -26.02 -15.17
CA LYS A 109 -21.06 -26.95 -14.80
C LYS A 109 -22.35 -26.62 -15.53
#